data_7b24bcd46c4b01ca9018b7227eb67eb7
#
_entry.id   7b24bcd46c4b01ca9018b7227eb67eb7
#
_cell.length_a   1.000
_cell.length_b   1.000
_cell.length_c   1.000
_cell.angle_alpha   90.00
_cell.angle_beta   90.00
_cell.angle_gamma   90.00
#
_symmetry.space_group_name_H-M   'P 1'
#
loop_
_entity.id
_entity.type
_entity.pdbx_description
1 polymer ?
#
loop_
_entity_poly.entity_id
_entity_poly.type
_entity_poly.pdbx_seq_one_letter_code
_entity_poly.pdbx_strand_id
1 'polypeptide(L)'
;VDRRALAATALALAALTGCAGGTADPVEVPARPAGSNVLDSAGVLTDAQEQELDALIEDRGAGTDAARVAVLTVEEATGSIEDYSREVATAWEVGDAGADNGVLVVAATGDRELRIETADGVRERFSDDEAERVVEDVLAPAFADERYAQGLGEAVEQIHVYAQGGEPPREPFDWALLGWVAGGFGLVGVLVAWWIAADLRRRRRIADEELRAARQRDPELRLTEEQHAAYRTYRYHHRKPDAVTNPAVWLPLYLANPGLYSGGSGGGTSGDGQGGSSFGGGGGFTGGGASGSY
;
A
#
# COMPACT_ATOMS: atom_id res chain seq x y z
N VAL A 1 61.45 -53.09 -17.34
CA VAL A 1 60.05 -53.02 -17.72
C VAL A 1 59.40 -51.92 -16.90
N ASP A 2 59.12 -50.81 -17.56
CA ASP A 2 58.81 -49.49 -16.99
C ASP A 2 57.45 -49.39 -16.23
N ARG A 3 57.57 -48.89 -15.01
CA ARG A 3 56.42 -48.56 -14.12
C ARG A 3 55.89 -47.12 -14.33
N ARG A 4 55.94 -46.57 -15.53
CA ARG A 4 55.61 -45.16 -15.77
C ARG A 4 54.38 -44.89 -16.64
N ALA A 5 53.53 -45.88 -16.93
CA ALA A 5 52.40 -45.75 -17.84
C ALA A 5 51.01 -45.99 -17.28
N LEU A 6 50.76 -45.78 -15.96
CA LEU A 6 49.44 -45.96 -15.33
C LEU A 6 48.99 -44.79 -14.48
N ALA A 7 49.46 -43.59 -14.72
CA ALA A 7 49.08 -42.39 -13.93
C ALA A 7 48.40 -41.26 -14.75
N ALA A 8 47.77 -41.58 -15.87
CA ALA A 8 47.21 -40.52 -16.76
C ALA A 8 45.73 -40.70 -17.19
N THR A 9 44.94 -41.54 -16.47
CA THR A 9 43.54 -41.77 -16.90
C THR A 9 42.53 -41.67 -15.73
N ALA A 10 42.84 -40.96 -14.64
CA ALA A 10 41.95 -40.80 -13.49
C ALA A 10 41.58 -39.35 -13.20
N LEU A 11 41.65 -38.42 -14.18
CA LEU A 11 41.38 -37.00 -13.95
C LEU A 11 40.35 -36.37 -14.94
N ALA A 12 39.35 -37.12 -15.38
CA ALA A 12 38.33 -36.62 -16.31
C ALA A 12 36.90 -37.06 -15.99
N LEU A 13 36.56 -37.38 -14.76
CA LEU A 13 35.19 -37.78 -14.36
C LEU A 13 34.69 -37.15 -13.06
N ALA A 14 35.12 -35.90 -12.75
CA ALA A 14 34.67 -35.17 -11.57
C ALA A 14 34.14 -33.77 -11.88
N ALA A 15 33.43 -33.59 -12.98
CA ALA A 15 32.88 -32.28 -13.38
C ALA A 15 31.43 -32.33 -13.87
N LEU A 16 30.60 -33.24 -13.33
CA LEU A 16 29.17 -33.32 -13.68
C LEU A 16 28.30 -33.72 -12.48
N THR A 17 28.56 -33.15 -11.30
CA THR A 17 27.63 -33.20 -10.16
C THR A 17 27.59 -31.82 -9.50
N GLY A 18 26.99 -30.86 -10.17
CA GLY A 18 26.84 -29.48 -9.72
C GLY A 18 25.48 -28.91 -10.05
N CYS A 19 24.41 -29.70 -9.92
CA CYS A 19 23.05 -29.17 -9.67
C CYS A 19 22.66 -29.63 -8.29
N ALA A 20 23.31 -29.09 -7.27
CA ALA A 20 22.73 -29.08 -5.92
C ALA A 20 21.56 -28.12 -6.00
N GLY A 21 20.34 -28.65 -6.05
CA GLY A 21 19.14 -27.91 -5.66
C GLY A 21 19.45 -27.24 -4.32
N GLY A 22 19.24 -25.93 -4.22
CA GLY A 22 19.39 -25.25 -2.96
C GLY A 22 18.46 -25.95 -1.95
N THR A 23 19.05 -26.64 -1.02
CA THR A 23 18.35 -27.03 0.21
C THR A 23 18.08 -25.70 0.89
N ALA A 24 16.79 -25.30 0.96
CA ALA A 24 16.40 -24.23 1.85
C ALA A 24 16.99 -24.56 3.23
N ASP A 25 17.61 -23.60 3.87
CA ASP A 25 18.10 -23.78 5.23
C ASP A 25 16.92 -24.23 6.09
N PRO A 26 17.10 -25.22 6.97
CA PRO A 26 16.01 -25.70 7.82
C PRO A 26 15.51 -24.54 8.67
N VAL A 27 14.19 -24.36 8.71
CA VAL A 27 13.55 -23.33 9.55
C VAL A 27 13.91 -23.62 11.01
N GLU A 28 14.48 -22.66 11.69
CA GLU A 28 14.78 -22.76 13.11
C GLU A 28 13.51 -22.49 13.92
N VAL A 29 12.81 -23.56 14.29
CA VAL A 29 11.58 -23.47 15.08
C VAL A 29 11.94 -23.34 16.57
N PRO A 30 11.52 -22.25 17.25
CA PRO A 30 11.75 -22.10 18.68
C PRO A 30 10.96 -23.14 19.46
N ALA A 31 11.51 -23.59 20.61
CA ALA A 31 10.82 -24.56 21.45
C ALA A 31 9.53 -23.93 22.01
N ARG A 32 8.44 -24.72 21.98
CA ARG A 32 7.18 -24.27 22.60
C ARG A 32 7.40 -24.02 24.11
N PRO A 33 6.94 -22.87 24.65
CA PRO A 33 7.06 -22.61 26.07
C PRO A 33 6.26 -23.60 26.90
N ALA A 34 6.84 -24.08 28.00
CA ALA A 34 6.16 -25.01 28.87
C ALA A 34 5.18 -24.27 29.78
N GLY A 35 3.88 -24.50 29.60
CA GLY A 35 2.84 -23.92 30.45
C GLY A 35 2.51 -22.44 30.13
N SER A 36 2.79 -22.00 28.93
CA SER A 36 2.36 -20.69 28.39
C SER A 36 1.99 -20.83 26.91
N ASN A 37 1.09 -19.99 26.45
CA ASN A 37 0.69 -19.86 25.05
C ASN A 37 1.41 -18.70 24.35
N VAL A 38 2.28 -17.99 25.07
CA VAL A 38 3.01 -16.83 24.58
C VAL A 38 4.51 -17.09 24.66
N LEU A 39 5.23 -16.81 23.60
CA LEU A 39 6.69 -16.77 23.56
C LEU A 39 7.15 -15.46 22.92
N ASP A 40 7.71 -14.57 23.72
CA ASP A 40 8.32 -13.32 23.26
C ASP A 40 9.84 -13.47 23.10
N SER A 41 10.28 -14.00 21.95
CA SER A 41 11.70 -14.08 21.61
C SER A 41 12.27 -12.75 21.08
N ALA A 42 11.43 -11.85 20.62
CA ALA A 42 11.83 -10.53 20.18
C ALA A 42 12.08 -9.54 21.33
N GLY A 43 11.58 -9.86 22.53
CA GLY A 43 11.72 -9.00 23.72
C GLY A 43 10.94 -7.70 23.62
N VAL A 44 9.78 -7.72 22.96
CA VAL A 44 8.92 -6.54 22.77
C VAL A 44 7.83 -6.43 23.84
N LEU A 45 7.67 -7.46 24.66
CA LEU A 45 6.77 -7.49 25.80
C LEU A 45 7.55 -7.47 27.11
N THR A 46 6.97 -6.95 28.14
CA THR A 46 7.45 -7.14 29.52
C THR A 46 6.90 -8.45 30.08
N ASP A 47 7.58 -9.04 31.08
CA ASP A 47 7.11 -10.26 31.76
C ASP A 47 5.65 -10.15 32.25
N ALA A 48 5.22 -8.96 32.68
CA ALA A 48 3.85 -8.72 33.11
C ALA A 48 2.86 -8.73 31.94
N GLN A 49 3.24 -8.19 30.79
CA GLN A 49 2.42 -8.20 29.58
C GLN A 49 2.30 -9.59 28.97
N GLU A 50 3.38 -10.39 28.98
CA GLU A 50 3.31 -11.79 28.58
C GLU A 50 2.32 -12.57 29.46
N GLN A 51 2.41 -12.42 30.78
CA GLN A 51 1.50 -13.08 31.73
C GLN A 51 0.05 -12.64 31.55
N GLU A 52 -0.20 -11.35 31.33
CA GLU A 52 -1.54 -10.81 31.07
C GLU A 52 -2.12 -11.35 29.76
N LEU A 53 -1.30 -11.40 28.69
CA LEU A 53 -1.70 -11.94 27.40
C LEU A 53 -1.97 -13.44 27.48
N ASP A 54 -1.13 -14.20 28.18
CA ASP A 54 -1.32 -15.63 28.39
C ASP A 54 -2.60 -15.92 29.19
N ALA A 55 -2.85 -15.19 30.26
CA ALA A 55 -4.08 -15.30 31.03
C ALA A 55 -5.33 -14.96 30.20
N LEU A 56 -5.25 -13.98 29.30
CA LEU A 56 -6.33 -13.64 28.37
C LEU A 56 -6.59 -14.81 27.41
N ILE A 57 -5.54 -15.39 26.84
CA ILE A 57 -5.64 -16.55 25.93
C ILE A 57 -6.29 -17.74 26.65
N GLU A 58 -5.87 -18.04 27.87
CA GLU A 58 -6.44 -19.12 28.67
C GLU A 58 -7.93 -18.88 29.00
N ASP A 59 -8.29 -17.68 29.42
CA ASP A 59 -9.68 -17.32 29.74
C ASP A 59 -10.61 -17.46 28.51
N ARG A 60 -10.17 -16.92 27.38
CA ARG A 60 -10.94 -16.99 26.13
C ARG A 60 -10.97 -18.40 25.52
N GLY A 61 -9.89 -19.17 25.69
CA GLY A 61 -9.77 -20.54 25.23
C GLY A 61 -10.48 -21.59 26.11
N ALA A 62 -11.12 -21.22 27.21
CA ALA A 62 -11.69 -22.17 28.17
C ALA A 62 -12.95 -22.93 27.67
N GLY A 63 -13.53 -22.58 26.51
CA GLY A 63 -14.69 -23.26 25.91
C GLY A 63 -14.33 -24.53 25.13
N THR A 64 -15.28 -25.46 25.00
CA THR A 64 -15.09 -26.70 24.24
C THR A 64 -14.91 -26.49 22.73
N ASP A 65 -15.51 -25.41 22.19
CA ASP A 65 -15.46 -25.05 20.78
C ASP A 65 -14.62 -23.77 20.53
N ALA A 66 -13.84 -23.36 21.54
CA ALA A 66 -13.02 -22.17 21.44
C ALA A 66 -11.79 -22.42 20.53
N ALA A 67 -11.33 -21.40 19.85
CA ALA A 67 -10.03 -21.42 19.21
C ALA A 67 -8.91 -21.54 20.26
N ARG A 68 -7.87 -22.28 19.95
CA ARG A 68 -6.66 -22.37 20.76
C ARG A 68 -5.61 -21.44 20.17
N VAL A 69 -5.43 -20.30 20.78
CA VAL A 69 -4.50 -19.29 20.29
C VAL A 69 -3.14 -19.48 20.92
N ALA A 70 -2.09 -19.33 20.13
CA ALA A 70 -0.72 -19.18 20.58
C ALA A 70 -0.11 -17.94 19.92
N VAL A 71 0.82 -17.29 20.61
CA VAL A 71 1.51 -16.08 20.16
C VAL A 71 3.01 -16.30 20.18
N LEU A 72 3.67 -15.94 19.10
CA LEU A 72 5.12 -15.93 18.96
C LEU A 72 5.57 -14.58 18.43
N THR A 73 6.49 -13.94 19.13
CA THR A 73 7.26 -12.84 18.57
C THR A 73 8.71 -13.25 18.35
N VAL A 74 9.28 -12.89 17.22
CA VAL A 74 10.69 -13.12 16.85
C VAL A 74 11.28 -11.85 16.26
N GLU A 75 12.59 -11.74 16.25
CA GLU A 75 13.25 -10.63 15.57
C GLU A 75 13.15 -10.82 14.04
N GLU A 76 13.50 -12.01 13.55
CA GLU A 76 13.48 -12.35 12.12
C GLU A 76 12.84 -13.72 11.92
N ALA A 77 12.06 -13.89 10.86
CA ALA A 77 11.52 -15.17 10.43
C ALA A 77 12.48 -15.85 9.44
N THR A 78 12.79 -17.11 9.65
CA THR A 78 13.64 -17.85 8.70
C THR A 78 12.85 -18.22 7.44
N GLY A 79 13.18 -17.64 6.31
CA GLY A 79 12.49 -17.86 5.04
C GLY A 79 11.27 -16.95 4.86
N SER A 80 10.17 -17.45 4.32
CA SER A 80 8.93 -16.69 4.28
C SER A 80 8.17 -16.81 5.60
N ILE A 81 7.48 -15.75 6.01
CA ILE A 81 6.70 -15.76 7.25
C ILE A 81 5.57 -16.82 7.21
N GLU A 82 5.06 -17.12 6.01
CA GLU A 82 4.04 -18.15 5.80
C GLU A 82 4.57 -19.55 6.11
N ASP A 83 5.74 -19.89 5.56
CA ASP A 83 6.35 -21.21 5.79
C ASP A 83 6.83 -21.33 7.23
N TYR A 84 7.45 -20.26 7.75
CA TYR A 84 7.88 -20.19 9.13
C TYR A 84 6.71 -20.42 10.10
N SER A 85 5.62 -19.68 9.95
CA SER A 85 4.45 -19.77 10.83
C SER A 85 3.81 -21.16 10.78
N ARG A 86 3.72 -21.75 9.59
CA ARG A 86 3.18 -23.11 9.41
C ARG A 86 4.05 -24.18 10.08
N GLU A 87 5.36 -24.05 9.96
CA GLU A 87 6.28 -24.99 10.62
C GLU A 87 6.22 -24.85 12.15
N VAL A 88 6.17 -23.61 12.66
CA VAL A 88 6.00 -23.37 14.09
C VAL A 88 4.65 -23.91 14.59
N ALA A 89 3.55 -23.61 13.92
CA ALA A 89 2.21 -24.08 14.30
C ALA A 89 2.15 -25.60 14.36
N THR A 90 2.79 -26.27 13.39
CA THR A 90 2.88 -27.73 13.31
C THR A 90 3.76 -28.29 14.41
N ALA A 91 4.94 -27.74 14.66
CA ALA A 91 5.88 -28.22 15.67
C ALA A 91 5.37 -27.96 17.10
N TRP A 92 4.60 -26.88 17.29
CA TRP A 92 3.99 -26.60 18.60
C TRP A 92 2.69 -27.35 18.83
N GLU A 93 2.16 -28.05 17.81
CA GLU A 93 0.88 -28.73 17.86
C GLU A 93 -0.21 -27.79 18.39
N VAL A 94 -0.31 -26.57 17.78
CA VAL A 94 -1.26 -25.53 18.23
C VAL A 94 -2.68 -26.02 17.96
N GLY A 95 -3.50 -26.13 19.01
CA GLY A 95 -4.87 -26.61 18.93
C GLY A 95 -5.10 -27.86 19.81
N ASP A 96 -6.35 -28.28 19.85
CA ASP A 96 -6.75 -29.52 20.53
C ASP A 96 -6.69 -30.70 19.55
N ALA A 97 -6.20 -31.83 20.03
CA ALA A 97 -6.05 -33.03 19.22
C ALA A 97 -7.39 -33.47 18.58
N GLY A 98 -7.44 -33.48 17.25
CA GLY A 98 -8.61 -33.90 16.48
C GLY A 98 -9.71 -32.84 16.32
N ALA A 99 -9.52 -31.65 16.86
CA ALA A 99 -10.44 -30.52 16.66
C ALA A 99 -9.94 -29.52 15.59
N ASP A 100 -8.63 -29.53 15.30
CA ASP A 100 -7.95 -28.63 14.34
C ASP A 100 -8.35 -27.15 14.56
N ASN A 101 -8.46 -26.77 15.85
CA ASN A 101 -8.95 -25.45 16.28
C ASN A 101 -7.83 -24.49 16.68
N GLY A 102 -6.60 -24.72 16.19
CA GLY A 102 -5.43 -23.93 16.47
C GLY A 102 -5.37 -22.63 15.66
N VAL A 103 -4.89 -21.56 16.30
CA VAL A 103 -4.54 -20.30 15.67
C VAL A 103 -3.18 -19.85 16.21
N LEU A 104 -2.22 -19.60 15.34
CA LEU A 104 -0.92 -19.06 15.73
C LEU A 104 -0.77 -17.63 15.19
N VAL A 105 -0.49 -16.69 16.08
CA VAL A 105 -0.12 -15.32 15.73
C VAL A 105 1.39 -15.20 15.78
N VAL A 106 2.02 -14.85 14.69
CA VAL A 106 3.46 -14.62 14.57
C VAL A 106 3.75 -13.18 14.23
N ALA A 107 4.68 -12.58 14.94
CA ALA A 107 5.21 -11.25 14.64
C ALA A 107 6.73 -11.28 14.51
N ALA A 108 7.26 -11.08 13.31
CA ALA A 108 8.67 -10.90 13.03
C ALA A 108 8.98 -9.39 13.05
N THR A 109 9.46 -8.90 14.20
CA THR A 109 9.54 -7.46 14.47
C THR A 109 10.66 -6.77 13.72
N GLY A 110 11.76 -7.46 13.45
CA GLY A 110 12.86 -6.95 12.64
C GLY A 110 12.51 -6.90 11.15
N ASP A 111 11.79 -7.91 10.66
CA ASP A 111 11.28 -7.97 9.28
C ASP A 111 10.05 -7.05 9.08
N ARG A 112 9.39 -6.66 10.16
CA ARG A 112 8.11 -5.93 10.17
C ARG A 112 7.00 -6.70 9.48
N GLU A 113 6.98 -8.01 9.66
CA GLU A 113 5.99 -8.91 9.10
C GLU A 113 5.12 -9.52 10.20
N LEU A 114 3.84 -9.69 9.88
CA LEU A 114 2.81 -10.24 10.76
C LEU A 114 2.10 -11.37 10.05
N ARG A 115 1.80 -12.44 10.78
CA ARG A 115 1.08 -13.58 10.25
C ARG A 115 0.11 -14.16 11.27
N ILE A 116 -1.09 -14.50 10.82
CA ILE A 116 -2.02 -15.37 11.54
C ILE A 116 -2.14 -16.65 10.73
N GLU A 117 -1.74 -17.78 11.33
CA GLU A 117 -1.88 -19.11 10.74
C GLU A 117 -3.05 -19.82 11.41
N THR A 118 -3.98 -20.37 10.61
CA THR A 118 -5.21 -21.00 11.10
C THR A 118 -5.26 -22.48 10.73
N ALA A 119 -5.66 -23.33 11.67
CA ALA A 119 -5.95 -24.73 11.41
C ALA A 119 -7.30 -24.91 10.70
N ASP A 120 -7.46 -26.03 9.99
CA ASP A 120 -8.63 -26.28 9.13
C ASP A 120 -9.98 -26.25 9.88
N GLY A 121 -10.03 -26.69 11.12
CA GLY A 121 -11.27 -26.72 11.92
C GLY A 121 -11.73 -25.36 12.43
N VAL A 122 -10.86 -24.34 12.42
CA VAL A 122 -11.20 -22.95 12.76
C VAL A 122 -11.70 -22.20 11.53
N ARG A 123 -11.22 -22.53 10.34
CA ARG A 123 -11.37 -21.75 9.12
C ARG A 123 -12.83 -21.54 8.67
N GLU A 124 -13.73 -22.45 9.01
CA GLU A 124 -15.16 -22.26 8.72
C GLU A 124 -15.80 -21.10 9.50
N ARG A 125 -15.22 -20.71 10.62
CA ARG A 125 -15.71 -19.68 11.54
C ARG A 125 -14.79 -18.47 11.62
N PHE A 126 -13.52 -18.64 11.30
CA PHE A 126 -12.50 -17.60 11.23
C PHE A 126 -11.78 -17.77 9.88
N SER A 127 -12.35 -17.16 8.86
CA SER A 127 -11.88 -17.22 7.48
C SER A 127 -10.59 -16.45 7.26
N ASP A 128 -9.93 -16.69 6.13
CA ASP A 128 -8.74 -15.96 5.73
C ASP A 128 -8.99 -14.43 5.61
N ASP A 129 -10.18 -14.03 5.10
CA ASP A 129 -10.59 -12.61 5.01
C ASP A 129 -10.75 -11.96 6.40
N GLU A 130 -11.16 -12.74 7.41
CA GLU A 130 -11.28 -12.24 8.79
C GLU A 130 -9.90 -12.16 9.46
N ALA A 131 -9.02 -13.12 9.18
CA ALA A 131 -7.63 -13.09 9.61
C ALA A 131 -6.88 -11.87 9.01
N GLU A 132 -7.09 -11.60 7.71
CA GLU A 132 -6.53 -10.42 7.05
C GLU A 132 -6.99 -9.13 7.73
N ARG A 133 -8.28 -9.01 8.06
CA ARG A 133 -8.78 -7.84 8.80
C ARG A 133 -8.16 -7.69 10.17
N VAL A 134 -7.96 -8.76 10.92
CA VAL A 134 -7.27 -8.68 12.22
C VAL A 134 -5.82 -8.21 12.05
N VAL A 135 -5.14 -8.68 11.01
CA VAL A 135 -3.78 -8.22 10.71
C VAL A 135 -3.76 -6.75 10.31
N GLU A 136 -4.61 -6.33 9.36
CA GLU A 136 -4.59 -4.98 8.78
C GLU A 136 -5.17 -3.91 9.71
N ASP A 137 -6.30 -4.22 10.39
CA ASP A 137 -7.04 -3.23 11.18
C ASP A 137 -6.56 -3.16 12.63
N VAL A 138 -5.95 -4.24 13.16
CA VAL A 138 -5.56 -4.33 14.58
C VAL A 138 -4.05 -4.45 14.75
N LEU A 139 -3.44 -5.52 14.23
CA LEU A 139 -2.02 -5.79 14.48
C LEU A 139 -1.11 -4.75 13.81
N ALA A 140 -1.26 -4.52 12.51
CA ALA A 140 -0.36 -3.64 11.76
C ALA A 140 -0.33 -2.20 12.31
N PRO A 141 -1.45 -1.51 12.59
CA PRO A 141 -1.41 -0.17 13.16
C PRO A 141 -0.87 -0.16 14.60
N ALA A 142 -1.17 -1.18 15.43
CA ALA A 142 -0.63 -1.26 16.78
C ALA A 142 0.88 -1.48 16.80
N PHE A 143 1.38 -2.34 15.90
CA PHE A 143 2.81 -2.62 15.78
C PHE A 143 3.58 -1.43 15.18
N ALA A 144 3.00 -0.72 14.21
CA ALA A 144 3.57 0.51 13.68
C ALA A 144 3.76 1.60 14.76
N ASP A 145 2.87 1.63 15.76
CA ASP A 145 2.91 2.54 16.90
C ASP A 145 3.66 1.96 18.13
N GLU A 146 4.32 0.81 17.98
CA GLU A 146 5.03 0.09 19.06
C GLU A 146 4.12 -0.31 20.25
N ARG A 147 2.80 -0.44 20.02
CA ARG A 147 1.80 -0.84 21.04
C ARG A 147 1.59 -2.37 21.01
N TYR A 148 2.67 -3.15 21.07
CA TYR A 148 2.70 -4.59 20.86
C TYR A 148 1.71 -5.36 21.74
N ALA A 149 1.78 -5.18 23.05
CA ALA A 149 0.91 -5.90 23.98
C ALA A 149 -0.58 -5.59 23.77
N GLN A 150 -0.91 -4.32 23.48
CA GLN A 150 -2.28 -3.92 23.18
C GLN A 150 -2.77 -4.57 21.87
N GLY A 151 -1.98 -4.50 20.79
CA GLY A 151 -2.35 -5.08 19.51
C GLY A 151 -2.54 -6.59 19.59
N LEU A 152 -1.65 -7.30 20.27
CA LEU A 152 -1.77 -8.74 20.48
C LEU A 152 -3.01 -9.11 21.31
N GLY A 153 -3.27 -8.40 22.40
CA GLY A 153 -4.44 -8.63 23.23
C GLY A 153 -5.75 -8.42 22.47
N GLU A 154 -5.83 -7.33 21.71
CA GLU A 154 -7.00 -7.00 20.90
C GLU A 154 -7.20 -8.01 19.76
N ALA A 155 -6.12 -8.46 19.12
CA ALA A 155 -6.16 -9.51 18.10
C ALA A 155 -6.68 -10.83 18.68
N VAL A 156 -6.20 -11.25 19.87
CA VAL A 156 -6.68 -12.46 20.57
C VAL A 156 -8.18 -12.35 20.85
N GLU A 157 -8.66 -11.21 21.31
CA GLU A 157 -10.10 -11.01 21.55
C GLU A 157 -10.91 -11.12 20.25
N GLN A 158 -10.47 -10.48 19.18
CA GLN A 158 -11.18 -10.54 17.89
C GLN A 158 -11.16 -11.94 17.27
N ILE A 159 -10.05 -12.66 17.34
CA ILE A 159 -9.95 -14.07 16.90
C ILE A 159 -11.00 -14.91 17.61
N HIS A 160 -11.16 -14.76 18.93
CA HIS A 160 -12.14 -15.53 19.69
C HIS A 160 -13.58 -15.14 19.34
N VAL A 161 -13.87 -13.85 19.09
CA VAL A 161 -15.19 -13.40 18.66
C VAL A 161 -15.57 -14.02 17.32
N TYR A 162 -14.67 -13.99 16.33
CA TYR A 162 -14.88 -14.64 15.04
C TYR A 162 -15.02 -16.15 15.16
N ALA A 163 -14.13 -16.81 15.90
CA ALA A 163 -14.18 -18.27 16.09
C ALA A 163 -15.48 -18.76 16.77
N GLN A 164 -16.16 -17.88 17.50
CA GLN A 164 -17.50 -18.14 18.08
C GLN A 164 -18.66 -17.78 17.13
N GLY A 165 -18.36 -17.36 15.89
CA GLY A 165 -19.35 -16.92 14.90
C GLY A 165 -19.91 -15.55 15.18
N GLY A 166 -19.24 -14.74 16.01
CA GLY A 166 -19.55 -13.34 16.25
C GLY A 166 -18.86 -12.42 15.23
N GLU A 167 -19.24 -11.16 15.28
CA GLU A 167 -18.56 -10.08 14.53
C GLU A 167 -18.05 -9.06 15.55
N PRO A 168 -16.73 -8.77 15.58
CA PRO A 168 -16.22 -7.78 16.53
C PRO A 168 -16.83 -6.41 16.22
N PRO A 169 -17.02 -5.56 17.26
CA PRO A 169 -17.53 -4.21 17.08
C PRO A 169 -16.56 -3.44 16.17
N ARG A 170 -17.07 -2.98 15.02
CA ARG A 170 -16.30 -2.11 14.14
C ARG A 170 -16.22 -0.73 14.74
N GLU A 171 -15.02 -0.16 14.77
CA GLU A 171 -14.88 1.25 15.06
C GLU A 171 -15.76 2.06 14.08
N PRO A 172 -16.62 2.97 14.60
CA PRO A 172 -17.49 3.76 13.74
C PRO A 172 -16.61 4.60 12.78
N PHE A 173 -16.92 4.50 11.49
CA PHE A 173 -16.22 5.31 10.48
C PHE A 173 -16.28 6.79 10.84
N ASP A 174 -15.12 7.42 10.98
CA ASP A 174 -15.04 8.83 11.37
C ASP A 174 -15.45 9.77 10.24
N TRP A 175 -16.76 10.00 10.14
CA TRP A 175 -17.35 10.95 9.18
C TRP A 175 -16.86 12.37 9.39
N ALA A 176 -16.41 12.73 10.61
CA ALA A 176 -15.89 14.05 10.89
C ALA A 176 -14.54 14.24 10.20
N LEU A 177 -13.65 13.24 10.26
CA LEU A 177 -12.37 13.27 9.54
C LEU A 177 -12.59 13.41 8.02
N LEU A 178 -13.50 12.60 7.44
CA LEU A 178 -13.85 12.72 6.03
C LEU A 178 -14.40 14.11 5.70
N GLY A 179 -15.25 14.67 6.57
CA GLY A 179 -15.78 16.03 6.44
C GLY A 179 -14.68 17.10 6.43
N TRP A 180 -13.69 17.01 7.31
CA TRP A 180 -12.53 17.90 7.34
C TRP A 180 -11.68 17.80 6.08
N VAL A 181 -11.39 16.57 5.61
CA VAL A 181 -10.63 16.32 4.37
C VAL A 181 -11.38 16.87 3.16
N ALA A 182 -12.66 16.53 2.99
CA ALA A 182 -13.49 17.01 1.90
C ALA A 182 -13.67 18.55 1.94
N GLY A 183 -13.86 19.11 3.13
CA GLY A 183 -13.93 20.56 3.35
C GLY A 183 -12.62 21.26 2.99
N GLY A 184 -11.49 20.70 3.35
CA GLY A 184 -10.16 21.20 2.98
C GLY A 184 -9.95 21.23 1.47
N PHE A 185 -10.23 20.14 0.77
CA PHE A 185 -10.15 20.11 -0.70
C PHE A 185 -11.15 21.05 -1.36
N GLY A 186 -12.38 21.17 -0.83
CA GLY A 186 -13.38 22.11 -1.28
C GLY A 186 -12.90 23.57 -1.18
N LEU A 187 -12.32 23.94 -0.04
CA LEU A 187 -11.79 25.29 0.18
C LEU A 187 -10.63 25.61 -0.80
N VAL A 188 -9.70 24.66 -0.98
CA VAL A 188 -8.60 24.81 -1.96
C VAL A 188 -9.17 24.97 -3.37
N GLY A 189 -10.16 24.17 -3.75
CA GLY A 189 -10.84 24.27 -5.04
C GLY A 189 -11.48 25.63 -5.25
N VAL A 190 -12.17 26.18 -4.25
CA VAL A 190 -12.76 27.53 -4.29
C VAL A 190 -11.69 28.62 -4.43
N LEU A 191 -10.59 28.51 -3.66
CA LEU A 191 -9.48 29.47 -3.75
C LEU A 191 -8.81 29.45 -5.15
N VAL A 192 -8.60 28.26 -5.71
CA VAL A 192 -8.05 28.11 -7.06
C VAL A 192 -9.02 28.69 -8.10
N ALA A 193 -10.30 28.38 -8.02
CA ALA A 193 -11.31 28.93 -8.91
C ALA A 193 -11.40 30.45 -8.80
N TRP A 194 -11.36 31.00 -7.59
CA TRP A 194 -11.33 32.44 -7.35
C TRP A 194 -10.08 33.10 -7.95
N TRP A 195 -8.90 32.47 -7.75
CA TRP A 195 -7.64 32.93 -8.31
C TRP A 195 -7.67 32.92 -9.85
N ILE A 196 -8.17 31.86 -10.47
CA ILE A 196 -8.36 31.75 -11.91
C ILE A 196 -9.32 32.87 -12.41
N ALA A 197 -10.44 33.06 -11.73
CA ALA A 197 -11.41 34.10 -12.08
C ALA A 197 -10.82 35.52 -11.93
N ALA A 198 -10.02 35.75 -10.91
CA ALA A 198 -9.31 37.03 -10.71
C ALA A 198 -8.28 37.28 -11.81
N ASP A 199 -7.48 36.27 -12.19
CA ASP A 199 -6.50 36.34 -13.27
C ASP A 199 -7.20 36.61 -14.63
N LEU A 200 -8.30 35.92 -14.91
CA LEU A 200 -9.12 36.17 -16.11
C LEU A 200 -9.66 37.61 -16.18
N ARG A 201 -10.18 38.11 -15.05
CA ARG A 201 -10.68 39.49 -14.99
C ARG A 201 -9.55 40.51 -15.22
N ARG A 202 -8.38 40.27 -14.63
CA ARG A 202 -7.20 41.13 -14.83
C ARG A 202 -6.76 41.16 -16.28
N ARG A 203 -6.72 40.03 -16.96
CA ARG A 203 -6.33 39.92 -18.38
C ARG A 203 -7.33 40.61 -19.31
N ARG A 204 -8.62 40.44 -19.02
CA ARG A 204 -9.66 41.18 -19.79
C ARG A 204 -9.48 42.69 -19.68
N ARG A 205 -9.18 43.20 -18.48
CA ARG A 205 -8.91 44.65 -18.28
C ARG A 205 -7.70 45.11 -19.09
N ILE A 206 -6.59 44.37 -19.06
CA ILE A 206 -5.39 44.67 -19.83
C ILE A 206 -5.72 44.72 -21.34
N ALA A 207 -6.41 43.72 -21.87
CA ALA A 207 -6.82 43.68 -23.27
C ALA A 207 -7.71 44.88 -23.65
N ASP A 208 -8.66 45.24 -22.79
CA ASP A 208 -9.55 46.38 -23.04
C ASP A 208 -8.80 47.74 -22.98
N GLU A 209 -7.80 47.88 -22.11
CA GLU A 209 -6.95 49.08 -22.03
C GLU A 209 -6.06 49.20 -23.27
N GLU A 210 -5.46 48.11 -23.74
CA GLU A 210 -4.65 48.07 -24.95
C GLU A 210 -5.50 48.44 -26.20
N LEU A 211 -6.71 47.89 -26.27
CA LEU A 211 -7.64 48.23 -27.36
C LEU A 211 -8.10 49.71 -27.34
N ARG A 212 -8.31 50.29 -26.16
CA ARG A 212 -8.62 51.73 -26.01
C ARG A 212 -7.42 52.59 -26.44
N ALA A 213 -6.22 52.20 -26.02
CA ALA A 213 -5.00 52.90 -26.42
C ALA A 213 -4.76 52.83 -27.95
N ALA A 214 -5.07 51.68 -28.57
CA ALA A 214 -5.01 51.54 -30.02
C ALA A 214 -5.98 52.48 -30.76
N ARG A 215 -7.23 52.59 -30.30
CA ARG A 215 -8.24 53.51 -30.86
C ARG A 215 -7.88 54.97 -30.67
N GLN A 216 -7.20 55.34 -29.59
CA GLN A 216 -6.74 56.72 -29.40
C GLN A 216 -5.61 57.11 -30.37
N ARG A 217 -4.78 56.15 -30.79
CA ARG A 217 -3.71 56.35 -31.75
C ARG A 217 -4.19 56.35 -33.19
N ASP A 218 -5.20 55.53 -33.48
CA ASP A 218 -5.83 55.41 -34.79
C ASP A 218 -7.36 55.47 -34.64
N PRO A 219 -7.97 56.67 -34.79
CA PRO A 219 -9.41 56.85 -34.65
C PRO A 219 -10.26 56.15 -35.72
N GLU A 220 -9.64 55.75 -36.86
CA GLU A 220 -10.35 55.02 -37.90
C GLU A 220 -10.40 53.51 -37.65
N LEU A 221 -9.69 52.99 -36.63
CA LEU A 221 -9.68 51.59 -36.26
C LEU A 221 -11.06 51.15 -35.75
N ARG A 222 -11.84 50.49 -36.63
CA ARG A 222 -13.13 49.91 -36.31
C ARG A 222 -12.97 48.40 -36.16
N LEU A 223 -13.16 47.89 -34.95
CA LEU A 223 -13.12 46.46 -34.64
C LEU A 223 -14.53 45.92 -34.46
N THR A 224 -14.82 44.78 -35.04
CA THR A 224 -16.07 44.06 -34.82
C THR A 224 -16.05 43.39 -33.43
N GLU A 225 -17.21 42.98 -32.91
CA GLU A 225 -17.28 42.25 -31.62
C GLU A 225 -16.50 40.93 -31.65
N GLU A 226 -16.50 40.21 -32.77
CA GLU A 226 -15.72 39.02 -32.98
C GLU A 226 -14.22 39.28 -32.86
N GLN A 227 -13.74 40.37 -33.44
CA GLN A 227 -12.35 40.79 -33.36
C GLN A 227 -11.95 41.20 -31.94
N HIS A 228 -12.85 41.84 -31.19
CA HIS A 228 -12.66 42.10 -29.78
C HIS A 228 -12.53 40.82 -28.96
N ALA A 229 -13.40 39.85 -29.20
CA ALA A 229 -13.36 38.55 -28.51
C ALA A 229 -12.09 37.79 -28.85
N ALA A 230 -11.68 37.75 -30.12
CA ALA A 230 -10.44 37.11 -30.57
C ALA A 230 -9.20 37.71 -29.91
N TYR A 231 -9.13 39.05 -29.80
CA TYR A 231 -8.02 39.73 -29.13
C TYR A 231 -7.94 39.39 -27.62
N ARG A 232 -9.09 39.37 -26.92
CA ARG A 232 -9.15 38.95 -25.52
C ARG A 232 -8.66 37.51 -25.34
N THR A 233 -9.02 36.61 -26.27
CA THR A 233 -8.57 35.20 -26.25
C THR A 233 -7.07 35.12 -26.51
N TYR A 234 -6.56 35.84 -27.47
CA TYR A 234 -5.12 35.93 -27.73
C TYR A 234 -4.35 36.37 -26.49
N ARG A 235 -4.79 37.48 -25.86
CA ARG A 235 -4.16 38.04 -24.66
C ARG A 235 -4.21 37.08 -23.46
N TYR A 236 -5.18 36.18 -23.44
CA TYR A 236 -5.24 35.12 -22.45
C TYR A 236 -4.07 34.15 -22.58
N HIS A 237 -3.69 33.75 -23.78
CA HIS A 237 -2.61 32.80 -24.02
C HIS A 237 -1.21 33.45 -23.99
N HIS A 238 -1.10 34.77 -24.30
CA HIS A 238 0.18 35.46 -24.33
C HIS A 238 0.38 36.32 -23.10
N ARG A 239 1.11 35.79 -22.13
CA ARG A 239 1.26 36.40 -20.79
C ARG A 239 2.25 37.56 -20.75
N LYS A 240 3.27 37.58 -21.61
CA LYS A 240 4.26 38.66 -21.66
C LYS A 240 3.72 39.80 -22.46
N PRO A 241 4.03 41.05 -22.07
CA PRO A 241 3.90 42.17 -22.99
C PRO A 241 4.97 41.99 -24.07
N ASP A 242 4.69 41.10 -25.03
CA ASP A 242 5.49 41.07 -26.23
C ASP A 242 5.33 42.45 -26.84
N ALA A 243 6.44 42.99 -27.37
CA ALA A 243 6.59 44.32 -27.88
C ALA A 243 5.63 44.62 -29.04
N VAL A 244 4.36 44.51 -28.78
CA VAL A 244 3.32 45.10 -29.62
C VAL A 244 3.34 46.60 -29.32
N THR A 245 4.40 47.25 -29.81
CA THR A 245 4.64 48.67 -29.62
C THR A 245 3.59 49.53 -30.33
N ASN A 246 2.80 48.94 -31.24
CA ASN A 246 1.69 49.60 -31.89
C ASN A 246 0.53 48.63 -32.18
N PRO A 247 -0.47 48.53 -31.28
CA PRO A 247 -1.65 47.68 -31.46
C PRO A 247 -2.44 47.99 -32.76
N ALA A 248 -2.41 49.19 -33.27
CA ALA A 248 -3.08 49.57 -34.50
C ALA A 248 -2.50 48.88 -35.74
N VAL A 249 -1.19 48.61 -35.75
CA VAL A 249 -0.51 47.92 -36.85
C VAL A 249 -0.59 46.43 -36.70
N TRP A 250 -0.39 45.94 -35.49
CA TRP A 250 -0.30 44.49 -35.19
C TRP A 250 -1.67 43.81 -35.14
N LEU A 251 -2.67 44.48 -34.58
CA LEU A 251 -4.00 43.91 -34.40
C LEU A 251 -4.68 43.50 -35.71
N PRO A 252 -4.64 44.29 -36.79
CA PRO A 252 -5.18 43.89 -38.09
C PRO A 252 -4.45 42.67 -38.67
N LEU A 253 -3.12 42.55 -38.49
CA LEU A 253 -2.33 41.40 -38.97
C LEU A 253 -2.67 40.11 -38.18
N TYR A 254 -2.84 40.27 -36.88
CA TYR A 254 -3.28 39.14 -36.03
C TYR A 254 -4.69 38.66 -36.41
N LEU A 255 -5.61 39.56 -36.62
CA LEU A 255 -7.00 39.23 -36.96
C LEU A 255 -7.14 38.63 -38.36
N ALA A 256 -6.24 38.98 -39.28
CA ALA A 256 -6.19 38.37 -40.59
C ALA A 256 -5.62 36.93 -40.58
N ASN A 257 -4.71 36.64 -39.67
CA ASN A 257 -4.02 35.33 -39.58
C ASN A 257 -3.78 34.90 -38.12
N PRO A 258 -4.84 34.57 -37.35
CA PRO A 258 -4.72 34.20 -35.94
C PRO A 258 -3.86 32.93 -35.71
N GLY A 259 -3.81 32.02 -36.68
CA GLY A 259 -3.02 30.80 -36.61
C GLY A 259 -1.50 30.96 -36.61
N LEU A 260 -1.00 32.11 -37.16
CA LEU A 260 0.45 32.42 -37.18
C LEU A 260 0.98 32.86 -35.84
N TYR A 261 0.11 33.31 -34.95
CA TYR A 261 0.46 33.90 -33.64
C TYR A 261 -0.02 33.03 -32.47
N SER A 262 -0.84 32.00 -32.72
CA SER A 262 -1.11 30.95 -31.79
C SER A 262 0.05 29.94 -31.82
N GLY A 263 1.10 30.20 -31.06
CA GLY A 263 2.19 29.24 -30.89
C GLY A 263 1.59 27.92 -30.46
N GLY A 264 1.65 26.91 -31.34
CA GLY A 264 1.08 25.62 -31.17
C GLY A 264 1.70 24.94 -29.93
N SER A 265 0.89 24.74 -28.94
CA SER A 265 1.14 23.73 -27.93
C SER A 265 1.03 22.40 -28.62
N GLY A 266 2.17 21.82 -28.98
CA GLY A 266 2.25 20.49 -29.57
C GLY A 266 1.65 19.47 -28.63
N GLY A 267 0.54 18.88 -29.02
CA GLY A 267 -0.05 17.74 -28.36
C GLY A 267 0.88 16.54 -28.48
N GLY A 268 1.49 16.14 -27.36
CA GLY A 268 2.12 14.86 -27.24
C GLY A 268 1.05 13.79 -27.15
N THR A 269 0.99 12.94 -28.16
CA THR A 269 0.22 11.70 -28.14
C THR A 269 0.88 10.73 -27.16
N SER A 270 0.20 10.47 -26.08
CA SER A 270 0.55 9.38 -25.14
C SER A 270 0.21 8.05 -25.80
N GLY A 271 1.22 7.25 -26.06
CA GLY A 271 1.04 5.86 -26.51
C GLY A 271 0.56 4.97 -25.37
N ASP A 272 -0.46 4.20 -25.66
CA ASP A 272 -0.95 3.12 -24.84
C ASP A 272 0.14 2.05 -24.64
N GLY A 273 0.59 1.90 -23.39
CA GLY A 273 1.42 0.80 -22.93
C GLY A 273 0.59 -0.21 -22.15
N GLN A 274 0.08 -1.19 -22.83
CA GLN A 274 -0.63 -2.32 -22.24
C GLN A 274 0.39 -3.32 -21.70
N GLY A 275 0.66 -3.28 -20.38
CA GLY A 275 1.47 -4.27 -19.68
C GLY A 275 0.55 -5.21 -18.89
N GLY A 276 0.18 -6.33 -19.51
CA GLY A 276 -0.48 -7.43 -18.82
C GLY A 276 0.55 -8.26 -18.06
N SER A 277 0.41 -8.38 -16.74
CA SER A 277 1.07 -9.41 -15.95
C SER A 277 0.09 -10.56 -15.72
N SER A 278 0.32 -11.66 -16.43
CA SER A 278 -0.36 -12.93 -16.17
C SER A 278 0.45 -13.71 -15.14
N PHE A 279 -0.08 -13.87 -13.93
CA PHE A 279 0.38 -14.92 -13.03
C PHE A 279 -0.51 -16.13 -13.19
N GLY A 280 0.10 -17.20 -13.72
CA GLY A 280 -0.53 -18.51 -13.90
C GLY A 280 -0.49 -19.30 -12.58
N GLY A 281 -1.57 -19.99 -12.30
CA GLY A 281 -1.86 -20.74 -11.11
C GLY A 281 -0.98 -21.95 -10.90
N GLY A 282 -0.78 -22.25 -9.62
CA GLY A 282 -0.34 -23.55 -9.15
C GLY A 282 -1.12 -23.86 -7.88
N GLY A 283 -1.86 -24.98 -7.93
CA GLY A 283 -2.80 -25.37 -6.89
C GLY A 283 -2.17 -26.05 -5.70
N GLY A 284 -2.93 -26.11 -4.63
CA GLY A 284 -2.84 -27.09 -3.55
C GLY A 284 -2.04 -26.67 -2.33
N PHE A 285 -2.51 -25.65 -1.63
CA PHE A 285 -2.07 -25.43 -0.24
C PHE A 285 -3.29 -25.50 0.66
N THR A 286 -3.31 -26.49 1.57
CA THR A 286 -4.23 -26.61 2.69
C THR A 286 -3.60 -25.91 3.90
N GLY A 287 -3.59 -24.62 3.91
CA GLY A 287 -3.16 -23.76 5.00
C GLY A 287 -3.75 -22.39 4.72
N GLY A 288 -4.67 -21.95 5.52
CA GLY A 288 -5.21 -20.59 5.46
C GLY A 288 -4.47 -19.68 6.42
N GLY A 289 -4.52 -18.42 6.16
CA GLY A 289 -3.93 -17.41 7.00
C GLY A 289 -3.77 -16.11 6.26
N ALA A 290 -3.55 -15.05 7.00
CA ALA A 290 -3.28 -13.73 6.44
C ALA A 290 -1.92 -13.23 6.92
N SER A 291 -1.18 -12.61 6.03
CA SER A 291 0.06 -11.92 6.34
C SER A 291 -0.05 -10.44 5.98
N GLY A 292 0.65 -9.61 6.72
CA GLY A 292 0.74 -8.18 6.48
C GLY A 292 2.08 -7.63 6.95
N SER A 293 2.38 -6.42 6.52
CA SER A 293 3.54 -5.64 6.99
C SER A 293 3.08 -4.34 7.63
N TYR A 294 3.91 -3.75 8.49
CA TYR A 294 3.63 -2.50 9.20
C TYR A 294 4.78 -1.49 9.13
#